data_df8a70200e802a5ce9add0f04ab9d40c
#
_entry.id   df8a70200e802a5ce9add0f04ab9d40c
#
_cell.length_a   1.000
_cell.length_b   1.000
_cell.length_c   1.000
_cell.angle_alpha   90.00
_cell.angle_beta   90.00
_cell.angle_gamma   90.00
#
_symmetry.space_group_name_H-M   'P 1'
#
loop_
_entity.id
_entity.type
_entity.pdbx_description
1 polymer ?
#
loop_
_entity_poly.entity_id
_entity_poly.type
_entity_poly.pdbx_seq_one_letter_code
_entity_poly.pdbx_strand_id
1 'polypeptide(L)'
;MVETYREAPLDMEKVFKVLVNGIKEYFGKYGIKNAVLGLSGGIDSTVVAALCKTANIPLLGLSLPCSSNANVENDSALAAGKEFCDYFKVVNLQEPYEVMEKFCRNASNADKTPISQGNIKARLRMITLYDMASKVGGLVMDTDNLTEHFLGFWTLHGDDADFNPIGGLWKHEVYALARYMKENVFKESKALEQAIALMPTDGNGVKEGGDLAQIAPGKTYDDVDEILYAWVGLDPRIKEHVLHNYFDYGVFKGLCEKHGYETVEAVIMRSVRSEFKRKQRPFIIDVYRGLICEKDGKILG
;
A
#
# COMPACT_ATOMS: atom_id res chain seq x y z
N MET A 1 17.43 -15.94 23.67
CA MET A 1 17.84 -15.61 22.30
C MET A 1 16.57 -15.24 21.56
N VAL A 2 16.43 -13.96 21.21
CA VAL A 2 15.34 -13.57 20.28
C VAL A 2 15.89 -13.97 18.93
N GLU A 3 15.39 -15.08 18.39
CA GLU A 3 15.69 -15.50 17.02
C GLU A 3 15.33 -14.38 16.08
N THR A 4 16.23 -14.06 15.19
CA THR A 4 16.01 -13.11 14.10
C THR A 4 14.83 -13.61 13.28
N TYR A 5 13.74 -12.89 13.34
CA TYR A 5 12.47 -13.20 12.63
C TYR A 5 12.57 -13.02 11.11
N ARG A 6 13.71 -13.23 10.52
CA ARG A 6 13.79 -13.36 9.08
C ARG A 6 13.67 -14.83 8.75
N GLU A 7 12.46 -15.28 8.48
CA GLU A 7 12.25 -16.53 7.77
C GLU A 7 13.08 -16.51 6.49
N ALA A 8 13.50 -17.69 6.02
CA ALA A 8 14.25 -17.80 4.77
C ALA A 8 13.52 -17.02 3.64
N PRO A 9 14.25 -16.45 2.67
CA PRO A 9 13.64 -15.74 1.55
C PRO A 9 12.51 -16.56 0.95
N LEU A 10 11.37 -15.89 0.68
CA LEU A 10 10.21 -16.56 0.09
C LEU A 10 10.56 -17.13 -1.29
N ASP A 11 10.09 -18.33 -1.55
CA ASP A 11 10.13 -18.92 -2.89
C ASP A 11 9.13 -18.18 -3.78
N MET A 12 9.62 -17.28 -4.63
CA MET A 12 8.79 -16.42 -5.46
C MET A 12 7.96 -17.18 -6.48
N GLU A 13 8.36 -18.36 -6.90
CA GLU A 13 7.52 -19.24 -7.73
C GLU A 13 6.28 -19.70 -6.97
N LYS A 14 6.45 -20.12 -5.72
CA LYS A 14 5.32 -20.51 -4.87
C LYS A 14 4.43 -19.31 -4.54
N VAL A 15 5.01 -18.16 -4.18
CA VAL A 15 4.28 -16.92 -3.94
C VAL A 15 3.42 -16.57 -5.14
N PHE A 16 4.01 -16.52 -6.32
CA PHE A 16 3.31 -16.24 -7.57
C PHE A 16 2.11 -17.18 -7.79
N LYS A 17 2.32 -18.49 -7.64
CA LYS A 17 1.24 -19.48 -7.77
C LYS A 17 0.12 -19.30 -6.76
N VAL A 18 0.46 -19.03 -5.50
CA VAL A 18 -0.52 -18.77 -4.43
C VAL A 18 -1.35 -17.54 -4.75
N LEU A 19 -0.73 -16.43 -5.15
CA LEU A 19 -1.43 -15.19 -5.46
C LEU A 19 -2.35 -15.33 -6.68
N VAL A 20 -1.87 -15.96 -7.76
CA VAL A 20 -2.67 -16.20 -8.97
C VAL A 20 -3.88 -17.11 -8.65
N ASN A 21 -3.68 -18.16 -7.87
CA ASN A 21 -4.77 -19.06 -7.47
C ASN A 21 -5.75 -18.36 -6.54
N GLY A 22 -5.26 -17.58 -5.56
CA GLY A 22 -6.09 -16.80 -4.65
C GLY A 22 -7.01 -15.82 -5.37
N ILE A 23 -6.49 -15.13 -6.41
CA ILE A 23 -7.31 -14.27 -7.27
C ILE A 23 -8.41 -15.07 -7.96
N LYS A 24 -8.06 -16.19 -8.62
CA LYS A 24 -9.03 -17.06 -9.32
C LYS A 24 -10.11 -17.59 -8.38
N GLU A 25 -9.72 -18.08 -7.22
CA GLU A 25 -10.63 -18.63 -6.21
C GLU A 25 -11.59 -17.57 -5.68
N TYR A 26 -11.08 -16.37 -5.37
CA TYR A 26 -11.91 -15.29 -4.85
C TYR A 26 -12.95 -14.83 -5.88
N PHE A 27 -12.52 -14.52 -7.10
CA PHE A 27 -13.40 -14.08 -8.17
C PHE A 27 -14.42 -15.17 -8.53
N GLY A 28 -13.98 -16.42 -8.63
CA GLY A 28 -14.85 -17.56 -8.90
C GLY A 28 -15.89 -17.82 -7.79
N LYS A 29 -15.47 -17.75 -6.52
CA LYS A 29 -16.32 -17.96 -5.36
C LYS A 29 -17.48 -16.96 -5.29
N TYR A 30 -17.22 -15.70 -5.59
CA TYR A 30 -18.22 -14.63 -5.50
C TYR A 30 -18.88 -14.30 -6.83
N GLY A 31 -18.53 -15.02 -7.92
CA GLY A 31 -19.09 -14.79 -9.25
C GLY A 31 -18.75 -13.44 -9.87
N ILE A 32 -17.66 -12.81 -9.42
CA ILE A 32 -17.23 -11.50 -9.89
C ILE A 32 -16.48 -11.69 -11.21
N LYS A 33 -16.83 -10.87 -12.21
CA LYS A 33 -16.34 -11.08 -13.58
C LYS A 33 -15.18 -10.18 -13.97
N ASN A 34 -15.08 -8.99 -13.36
CA ASN A 34 -14.15 -7.96 -13.79
C ASN A 34 -13.34 -7.44 -12.60
N ALA A 35 -12.06 -7.14 -12.83
CA ALA A 35 -11.24 -6.34 -11.93
C ALA A 35 -11.11 -4.92 -12.47
N VAL A 36 -11.11 -3.93 -11.60
CA VAL A 36 -10.84 -2.52 -11.92
C VAL A 36 -9.62 -2.08 -11.13
N LEU A 37 -8.65 -1.48 -11.80
CA LEU A 37 -7.37 -1.14 -11.20
C LEU A 37 -6.93 0.27 -11.56
N GLY A 38 -6.51 1.04 -10.55
CA GLY A 38 -5.77 2.27 -10.74
C GLY A 38 -4.31 1.97 -11.12
N LEU A 39 -3.91 2.32 -12.33
CA LEU A 39 -2.55 2.12 -12.83
C LEU A 39 -1.75 3.41 -12.68
N SER A 40 -0.90 3.46 -11.65
CA SER A 40 0.06 4.56 -11.44
C SER A 40 1.31 4.42 -12.32
N GLY A 41 1.61 3.21 -12.77
CA GLY A 41 2.88 2.84 -13.42
C GLY A 41 3.98 2.45 -12.43
N GLY A 42 3.72 2.54 -11.12
CA GLY A 42 4.59 2.04 -10.06
C GLY A 42 4.59 0.51 -10.00
N ILE A 43 5.55 -0.02 -9.22
CA ILE A 43 5.79 -1.47 -9.14
C ILE A 43 4.55 -2.24 -8.66
N ASP A 44 3.85 -1.74 -7.63
CA ASP A 44 2.73 -2.42 -7.01
C ASP A 44 1.56 -2.60 -7.99
N SER A 45 1.10 -1.50 -8.60
CA SER A 45 0.00 -1.54 -9.58
C SER A 45 0.35 -2.38 -10.81
N THR A 46 1.63 -2.37 -11.26
CA THR A 46 2.09 -3.17 -12.39
C THR A 46 2.09 -4.66 -12.05
N VAL A 47 2.55 -5.03 -10.84
CA VAL A 47 2.52 -6.42 -10.36
C VAL A 47 1.08 -6.93 -10.23
N VAL A 48 0.17 -6.14 -9.65
CA VAL A 48 -1.25 -6.51 -9.55
C VAL A 48 -1.88 -6.71 -10.91
N ALA A 49 -1.58 -5.83 -11.90
CA ALA A 49 -2.07 -5.98 -13.26
C ALA A 49 -1.59 -7.28 -13.91
N ALA A 50 -0.31 -7.60 -13.77
CA ALA A 50 0.29 -8.82 -14.32
C ALA A 50 -0.25 -10.10 -13.63
N LEU A 51 -0.53 -10.06 -12.32
CA LEU A 51 -1.20 -11.15 -11.59
C LEU A 51 -2.63 -11.39 -12.12
N CYS A 52 -3.43 -10.32 -12.30
CA CYS A 52 -4.77 -10.42 -12.87
C CYS A 52 -4.74 -11.02 -14.28
N LYS A 53 -3.79 -10.59 -15.13
CA LYS A 53 -3.57 -11.14 -16.47
C LYS A 53 -3.30 -12.65 -16.41
N THR A 54 -2.41 -13.08 -15.52
CA THR A 54 -2.08 -14.51 -15.34
C THR A 54 -3.27 -15.30 -14.77
N ALA A 55 -4.05 -14.67 -13.90
CA ALA A 55 -5.27 -15.28 -13.35
C ALA A 55 -6.39 -15.39 -14.37
N ASN A 56 -6.24 -14.78 -15.56
CA ASN A 56 -7.27 -14.70 -16.60
C ASN A 56 -8.56 -14.03 -16.11
N ILE A 57 -8.40 -12.98 -15.28
CA ILE A 57 -9.48 -12.11 -14.84
C ILE A 57 -9.50 -10.88 -15.77
N PRO A 58 -10.59 -10.58 -16.45
CA PRO A 58 -10.70 -9.38 -17.27
C PRO A 58 -10.42 -8.12 -16.45
N LEU A 59 -9.42 -7.34 -16.90
CA LEU A 59 -8.88 -6.20 -16.16
C LEU A 59 -9.15 -4.89 -16.90
N LEU A 60 -9.82 -3.97 -16.20
CA LEU A 60 -10.04 -2.59 -16.63
C LEU A 60 -9.06 -1.69 -15.86
N GLY A 61 -8.04 -1.19 -16.55
CA GLY A 61 -7.03 -0.30 -15.98
C GLY A 61 -7.35 1.18 -16.25
N LEU A 62 -7.23 2.01 -15.23
CA LEU A 62 -7.35 3.46 -15.37
C LEU A 62 -6.07 4.14 -14.87
N SER A 63 -5.40 4.92 -15.73
CA SER A 63 -4.40 5.88 -15.28
C SER A 63 -5.10 7.20 -14.98
N LEU A 64 -4.97 7.68 -13.75
CA LEU A 64 -5.70 8.81 -13.20
C LEU A 64 -4.75 9.94 -12.76
N PRO A 65 -3.99 10.55 -13.70
CA PRO A 65 -3.11 11.66 -13.39
C PRO A 65 -3.92 12.84 -12.83
N CYS A 66 -3.32 13.53 -11.86
CA CYS A 66 -3.89 14.70 -11.22
C CYS A 66 -2.79 15.73 -11.01
N SER A 67 -2.30 16.29 -12.05
CA SER A 67 -1.38 17.41 -12.29
C SER A 67 -0.38 17.09 -13.42
N SER A 68 0.34 18.11 -13.88
CA SER A 68 1.16 18.10 -15.09
C SER A 68 2.51 17.36 -14.99
N ASN A 69 2.85 16.71 -13.88
CA ASN A 69 4.22 16.28 -13.60
C ASN A 69 4.54 14.80 -13.88
N ALA A 70 3.72 14.10 -14.63
CA ALA A 70 3.81 12.65 -14.67
C ALA A 70 4.17 12.05 -16.04
N ASN A 71 5.06 12.66 -16.82
CA ASN A 71 5.41 12.09 -18.13
C ASN A 71 6.03 10.70 -18.01
N VAL A 72 6.90 10.46 -17.04
CA VAL A 72 7.54 9.13 -16.84
C VAL A 72 6.55 8.14 -16.23
N GLU A 73 5.80 8.54 -15.22
CA GLU A 73 4.77 7.68 -14.61
C GLU A 73 3.65 7.36 -15.62
N ASN A 74 3.28 8.33 -16.48
CA ASN A 74 2.31 8.08 -17.55
C ASN A 74 2.80 7.07 -18.57
N ASP A 75 4.09 7.10 -18.95
CA ASP A 75 4.65 6.14 -19.90
C ASP A 75 4.67 4.72 -19.31
N SER A 76 5.03 4.56 -18.04
CA SER A 76 5.01 3.27 -17.36
C SER A 76 3.58 2.75 -17.14
N ALA A 77 2.64 3.61 -16.77
CA ALA A 77 1.22 3.25 -16.68
C ALA A 77 0.66 2.85 -18.05
N LEU A 78 1.06 3.55 -19.10
CA LEU A 78 0.68 3.23 -20.48
C LEU A 78 1.23 1.88 -20.93
N ALA A 79 2.49 1.57 -20.59
CA ALA A 79 3.10 0.28 -20.87
C ALA A 79 2.36 -0.86 -20.14
N ALA A 80 2.11 -0.71 -18.82
CA ALA A 80 1.38 -1.68 -18.02
C ALA A 80 -0.06 -1.88 -18.53
N GLY A 81 -0.75 -0.80 -18.87
CA GLY A 81 -2.11 -0.84 -19.42
C GLY A 81 -2.19 -1.59 -20.74
N LYS A 82 -1.24 -1.36 -21.66
CA LYS A 82 -1.18 -2.05 -22.95
C LYS A 82 -0.83 -3.53 -22.84
N GLU A 83 0.03 -3.90 -21.88
CA GLU A 83 0.48 -5.27 -21.74
C GLU A 83 -0.50 -6.15 -20.95
N PHE A 84 -1.11 -5.61 -19.91
CA PHE A 84 -1.83 -6.43 -18.92
C PHE A 84 -3.33 -6.21 -18.88
N CYS A 85 -3.85 -5.07 -19.35
CA CYS A 85 -5.28 -4.77 -19.27
C CYS A 85 -6.02 -5.16 -20.54
N ASP A 86 -7.27 -5.63 -20.39
CA ASP A 86 -8.20 -5.87 -21.50
C ASP A 86 -8.84 -4.55 -21.97
N TYR A 87 -8.97 -3.59 -21.07
CA TYR A 87 -9.34 -2.20 -21.34
C TYR A 87 -8.43 -1.28 -20.55
N PHE A 88 -7.91 -0.25 -21.20
CA PHE A 88 -7.08 0.76 -20.54
C PHE A 88 -7.44 2.17 -21.00
N LYS A 89 -7.53 3.10 -20.07
CA LYS A 89 -7.81 4.51 -20.37
C LYS A 89 -7.03 5.43 -19.43
N VAL A 90 -6.53 6.53 -19.98
CA VAL A 90 -6.00 7.66 -19.20
C VAL A 90 -7.11 8.69 -19.01
N VAL A 91 -7.39 9.07 -17.77
CA VAL A 91 -8.40 10.07 -17.41
C VAL A 91 -7.75 11.10 -16.50
N ASN A 92 -7.56 12.31 -17.03
CA ASN A 92 -6.97 13.40 -16.25
C ASN A 92 -7.97 13.94 -15.22
N LEU A 93 -7.60 13.90 -13.94
CA LEU A 93 -8.40 14.39 -12.82
C LEU A 93 -8.05 15.82 -12.40
N GLN A 94 -7.28 16.57 -13.17
CA GLN A 94 -6.85 17.91 -12.80
C GLN A 94 -8.04 18.87 -12.61
N GLU A 95 -8.96 18.90 -13.56
CA GLU A 95 -10.16 19.75 -13.48
C GLU A 95 -11.06 19.38 -12.28
N PRO A 96 -11.47 18.12 -12.08
CA PRO A 96 -12.19 17.70 -10.86
C PRO A 96 -11.45 18.05 -9.57
N TYR A 97 -10.12 17.92 -9.56
CA TYR A 97 -9.32 18.26 -8.39
C TYR A 97 -9.39 19.75 -8.06
N GLU A 98 -9.22 20.62 -9.05
CA GLU A 98 -9.28 22.08 -8.85
C GLU A 98 -10.63 22.54 -8.31
N VAL A 99 -11.72 21.98 -8.87
CA VAL A 99 -13.08 22.24 -8.38
C VAL A 99 -13.27 21.80 -6.94
N MET A 100 -12.85 20.55 -6.62
CA MET A 100 -12.99 20.00 -5.27
C MET A 100 -12.10 20.71 -4.26
N GLU A 101 -10.86 21.04 -4.61
CA GLU A 101 -9.94 21.80 -3.75
C GLU A 101 -10.52 23.15 -3.37
N LYS A 102 -11.02 23.90 -4.38
CA LYS A 102 -11.68 25.18 -4.17
C LYS A 102 -12.91 25.05 -3.26
N PHE A 103 -13.73 24.03 -3.49
CA PHE A 103 -14.90 23.76 -2.67
C PHE A 103 -14.52 23.47 -1.21
N CYS A 104 -13.58 22.56 -0.98
CA CYS A 104 -13.13 22.19 0.37
C CYS A 104 -12.49 23.39 1.10
N ARG A 105 -11.70 24.21 0.41
CA ARG A 105 -11.12 25.41 0.97
C ARG A 105 -12.20 26.41 1.42
N ASN A 106 -13.21 26.63 0.61
CA ASN A 106 -14.31 27.52 0.97
C ASN A 106 -15.14 27.00 2.16
N ALA A 107 -15.22 25.68 2.31
CA ALA A 107 -15.97 25.05 3.40
C ALA A 107 -15.25 25.13 4.77
N SER A 108 -13.92 25.22 4.79
CA SER A 108 -13.14 25.12 6.02
C SER A 108 -12.52 26.43 6.51
N ASN A 109 -12.39 27.45 5.67
CA ASN A 109 -11.58 28.65 5.91
C ASN A 109 -10.14 28.35 6.34
N ALA A 110 -9.64 27.14 6.09
CA ALA A 110 -8.31 26.68 6.43
C ALA A 110 -7.41 26.63 5.20
N ASP A 111 -6.13 26.94 5.42
CA ASP A 111 -5.13 26.84 4.35
C ASP A 111 -4.92 25.40 3.91
N LYS A 112 -4.67 25.24 2.62
CA LYS A 112 -4.32 23.95 2.05
C LYS A 112 -2.95 23.48 2.54
N THR A 113 -2.82 22.20 2.78
CA THR A 113 -1.54 21.55 3.07
C THR A 113 -1.22 20.53 1.98
N PRO A 114 0.05 20.16 1.76
CA PRO A 114 0.39 19.07 0.83
C PRO A 114 -0.38 17.78 1.12
N ILE A 115 -0.53 17.43 2.40
CA ILE A 115 -1.29 16.24 2.83
C ILE A 115 -2.77 16.36 2.46
N SER A 116 -3.41 17.51 2.72
CA SER A 116 -4.83 17.69 2.37
C SER A 116 -5.07 17.62 0.87
N GLN A 117 -4.14 18.16 0.08
CA GLN A 117 -4.18 18.09 -1.38
C GLN A 117 -4.00 16.67 -1.90
N GLY A 118 -3.04 15.92 -1.35
CA GLY A 118 -2.85 14.50 -1.66
C GLY A 118 -4.09 13.67 -1.35
N ASN A 119 -4.69 13.88 -0.20
CA ASN A 119 -5.91 13.19 0.22
C ASN A 119 -7.13 13.46 -0.68
N ILE A 120 -7.27 14.67 -1.23
CA ILE A 120 -8.32 14.96 -2.22
C ILE A 120 -8.07 14.17 -3.50
N LYS A 121 -6.82 14.16 -4.00
CA LYS A 121 -6.44 13.43 -5.21
C LYS A 121 -6.70 11.92 -5.07
N ALA A 122 -6.30 11.32 -3.95
CA ALA A 122 -6.53 9.89 -3.66
C ALA A 122 -8.03 9.55 -3.68
N ARG A 123 -8.85 10.37 -3.01
CA ARG A 123 -10.31 10.15 -2.98
C ARG A 123 -10.99 10.38 -4.33
N LEU A 124 -10.52 11.28 -5.16
CA LEU A 124 -11.02 11.43 -6.53
C LEU A 124 -10.70 10.20 -7.39
N ARG A 125 -9.51 9.62 -7.24
CA ARG A 125 -9.16 8.34 -7.87
C ARG A 125 -10.09 7.24 -7.39
N MET A 126 -10.28 7.10 -6.10
CA MET A 126 -11.20 6.13 -5.50
C MET A 126 -12.61 6.25 -6.07
N ILE A 127 -13.21 7.45 -6.06
CA ILE A 127 -14.55 7.68 -6.62
C ILE A 127 -14.62 7.21 -8.07
N THR A 128 -13.61 7.53 -8.90
CA THR A 128 -13.58 7.16 -10.31
C THR A 128 -13.48 5.64 -10.51
N LEU A 129 -12.68 4.95 -9.71
CA LEU A 129 -12.50 3.50 -9.78
C LEU A 129 -13.77 2.77 -9.34
N TYR A 130 -14.39 3.19 -8.24
CA TYR A 130 -15.62 2.58 -7.73
C TYR A 130 -16.85 2.83 -8.64
N ASP A 131 -16.94 4.00 -9.27
CA ASP A 131 -17.97 4.27 -10.28
C ASP A 131 -17.79 3.33 -11.48
N MET A 132 -16.55 3.13 -11.96
CA MET A 132 -16.27 2.19 -13.03
C MET A 132 -16.61 0.75 -12.60
N ALA A 133 -16.18 0.32 -11.42
CA ALA A 133 -16.47 -1.03 -10.90
C ALA A 133 -17.97 -1.31 -10.83
N SER A 134 -18.74 -0.34 -10.35
CA SER A 134 -20.21 -0.42 -10.32
C SER A 134 -20.82 -0.59 -11.72
N LYS A 135 -20.30 0.10 -12.72
CA LYS A 135 -20.81 0.04 -14.11
C LYS A 135 -20.50 -1.27 -14.80
N VAL A 136 -19.40 -1.93 -14.44
CA VAL A 136 -18.97 -3.18 -15.09
C VAL A 136 -19.24 -4.43 -14.25
N GLY A 137 -19.82 -4.30 -13.06
CA GLY A 137 -20.03 -5.40 -12.13
C GLY A 137 -18.70 -6.02 -11.68
N GLY A 138 -17.73 -5.18 -11.35
CA GLY A 138 -16.37 -5.56 -10.95
C GLY A 138 -16.02 -5.20 -9.52
N LEU A 139 -14.79 -5.55 -9.12
CA LEU A 139 -14.15 -5.13 -7.87
C LEU A 139 -12.98 -4.21 -8.13
N VAL A 140 -12.77 -3.25 -7.24
CA VAL A 140 -11.57 -2.42 -7.23
C VAL A 140 -10.42 -3.20 -6.59
N MET A 141 -9.31 -3.28 -7.32
CA MET A 141 -8.07 -3.93 -6.84
C MET A 141 -7.26 -2.92 -6.05
N ASP A 142 -6.86 -3.33 -4.86
CA ASP A 142 -5.93 -2.62 -4.00
C ASP A 142 -4.48 -2.94 -4.38
N THR A 143 -3.59 -2.00 -4.15
CA THR A 143 -2.16 -2.11 -4.47
C THR A 143 -1.26 -1.79 -3.30
N ASP A 144 -1.81 -1.57 -2.10
CA ASP A 144 -1.03 -1.31 -0.90
C ASP A 144 -0.28 -2.58 -0.47
N ASN A 145 1.01 -2.45 -0.25
CA ASN A 145 1.84 -3.54 0.29
C ASN A 145 1.98 -3.45 1.82
N LEU A 146 2.57 -4.48 2.41
CA LEU A 146 2.68 -4.59 3.86
C LEU A 146 3.51 -3.47 4.48
N THR A 147 4.55 -2.99 3.79
CA THR A 147 5.40 -1.87 4.24
C THR A 147 4.59 -0.59 4.33
N GLU A 148 3.85 -0.25 3.28
CA GLU A 148 2.96 0.91 3.23
C GLU A 148 1.88 0.81 4.31
N HIS A 149 1.31 -0.38 4.49
CA HIS A 149 0.32 -0.65 5.54
C HIS A 149 0.87 -0.33 6.93
N PHE A 150 2.07 -0.81 7.29
CA PHE A 150 2.64 -0.55 8.61
C PHE A 150 3.14 0.87 8.80
N LEU A 151 3.62 1.52 7.74
CA LEU A 151 4.03 2.92 7.80
C LEU A 151 2.86 3.90 7.69
N GLY A 152 1.67 3.42 7.34
CA GLY A 152 0.48 4.25 7.16
C GLY A 152 0.60 5.19 5.97
N PHE A 153 1.29 4.77 4.91
CA PHE A 153 1.42 5.50 3.65
C PHE A 153 0.25 5.25 2.70
N TRP A 154 -0.91 5.53 3.18
CA TRP A 154 -2.17 5.46 2.43
C TRP A 154 -3.19 6.45 3.00
N THR A 155 -4.15 6.84 2.20
CA THR A 155 -5.21 7.77 2.56
C THR A 155 -6.43 6.98 3.03
N LEU A 156 -6.85 7.22 4.30
CA LEU A 156 -8.10 6.66 4.82
C LEU A 156 -9.27 6.95 3.88
N HIS A 157 -9.98 5.90 3.48
CA HIS A 157 -11.10 5.98 2.53
C HIS A 157 -10.69 6.63 1.19
N GLY A 158 -9.51 6.30 0.69
CA GLY A 158 -9.00 6.86 -0.56
C GLY A 158 -8.11 5.91 -1.35
N ASP A 159 -7.23 5.18 -0.69
CA ASP A 159 -6.31 4.26 -1.37
C ASP A 159 -6.68 2.79 -1.12
N ASP A 160 -7.27 2.47 0.05
CA ASP A 160 -7.76 1.13 0.36
C ASP A 160 -8.95 0.73 -0.54
N ALA A 161 -8.96 -0.53 -0.99
CA ALA A 161 -9.96 -1.03 -1.93
C ALA A 161 -10.50 -2.43 -1.54
N ASP A 162 -11.27 -3.07 -2.45
CA ASP A 162 -12.07 -4.26 -2.15
C ASP A 162 -11.25 -5.55 -2.02
N PHE A 163 -10.19 -5.69 -2.81
CA PHE A 163 -9.39 -6.90 -2.86
C PHE A 163 -7.91 -6.59 -3.09
N ASN A 164 -7.08 -6.96 -2.12
CA ASN A 164 -5.65 -6.71 -2.13
C ASN A 164 -4.84 -8.01 -2.28
N PRO A 165 -4.32 -8.32 -3.47
CA PRO A 165 -3.54 -9.53 -3.67
C PRO A 165 -2.12 -9.46 -3.10
N ILE A 166 -1.54 -8.27 -2.95
CA ILE A 166 -0.15 -8.08 -2.51
C ILE A 166 -0.02 -7.53 -1.08
N GLY A 167 -1.13 -7.31 -0.39
CA GLY A 167 -1.16 -6.73 0.97
C GLY A 167 -0.44 -7.54 2.04
N GLY A 168 -0.13 -8.81 1.77
CA GLY A 168 0.69 -9.67 2.62
C GLY A 168 2.18 -9.67 2.29
N LEU A 169 2.63 -8.92 1.26
CA LEU A 169 4.03 -8.85 0.84
C LEU A 169 4.68 -7.54 1.30
N TRP A 170 5.90 -7.64 1.81
CA TRP A 170 6.75 -6.46 2.03
C TRP A 170 7.16 -5.83 0.69
N LYS A 171 7.50 -4.55 0.69
CA LYS A 171 7.88 -3.85 -0.54
C LYS A 171 9.04 -4.52 -1.28
N HIS A 172 10.08 -4.96 -0.56
CA HIS A 172 11.20 -5.70 -1.17
C HIS A 172 10.76 -7.03 -1.78
N GLU A 173 9.75 -7.70 -1.21
CA GLU A 173 9.17 -8.93 -1.75
C GLU A 173 8.33 -8.67 -3.01
N VAL A 174 7.63 -7.53 -3.08
CA VAL A 174 6.96 -7.10 -4.32
C VAL A 174 7.96 -6.90 -5.45
N TYR A 175 9.12 -6.28 -5.16
CA TYR A 175 10.20 -6.18 -6.14
C TYR A 175 10.79 -7.55 -6.52
N ALA A 176 10.96 -8.45 -5.56
CA ALA A 176 11.41 -9.82 -5.83
C ALA A 176 10.42 -10.59 -6.72
N LEU A 177 9.13 -10.46 -6.43
CA LEU A 177 8.05 -11.05 -7.25
C LEU A 177 8.04 -10.46 -8.67
N ALA A 178 8.18 -9.15 -8.81
CA ALA A 178 8.25 -8.50 -10.12
C ALA A 178 9.43 -9.00 -10.95
N ARG A 179 10.61 -9.15 -10.35
CA ARG A 179 11.79 -9.74 -11.01
C ARG A 179 11.53 -11.19 -11.44
N TYR A 180 10.98 -12.01 -10.54
CA TYR A 180 10.59 -13.37 -10.86
C TYR A 180 9.64 -13.42 -12.07
N MET A 181 8.60 -12.58 -12.06
CA MET A 181 7.62 -12.51 -13.15
C MET A 181 8.27 -12.07 -14.48
N LYS A 182 9.15 -11.07 -14.43
CA LYS A 182 9.91 -10.60 -15.60
C LYS A 182 10.81 -11.68 -16.18
N GLU A 183 11.47 -12.46 -15.34
CA GLU A 183 12.43 -13.48 -15.77
C GLU A 183 11.76 -14.78 -16.25
N ASN A 184 10.66 -15.19 -15.62
CA ASN A 184 10.10 -16.52 -15.80
C ASN A 184 8.75 -16.55 -16.51
N VAL A 185 7.95 -15.47 -16.43
CA VAL A 185 6.57 -15.43 -16.95
C VAL A 185 6.43 -14.47 -18.12
N PHE A 186 6.89 -13.24 -17.96
CA PHE A 186 6.74 -12.14 -18.93
C PHE A 186 8.10 -11.63 -19.40
N LYS A 187 8.90 -12.48 -20.00
CA LYS A 187 10.31 -12.21 -20.34
C LYS A 187 10.54 -10.95 -21.16
N GLU A 188 9.62 -10.63 -22.05
CA GLU A 188 9.68 -9.45 -22.93
C GLU A 188 8.93 -8.22 -22.39
N SER A 189 8.38 -8.29 -21.15
CA SER A 189 7.60 -7.20 -20.60
C SER A 189 8.43 -5.95 -20.37
N LYS A 190 8.10 -4.88 -21.09
CA LYS A 190 8.64 -3.55 -20.87
C LYS A 190 8.01 -2.87 -19.65
N ALA A 191 6.77 -3.19 -19.36
CA ALA A 191 6.06 -2.64 -18.20
C ALA A 191 6.73 -3.07 -16.88
N LEU A 192 7.04 -4.37 -16.72
CA LEU A 192 7.76 -4.85 -15.53
C LEU A 192 9.19 -4.30 -15.47
N GLU A 193 9.89 -4.24 -16.62
CA GLU A 193 11.23 -3.68 -16.68
C GLU A 193 11.26 -2.21 -16.21
N GLN A 194 10.35 -1.39 -16.74
CA GLN A 194 10.21 0.01 -16.34
C GLN A 194 9.83 0.15 -14.87
N ALA A 195 8.84 -0.61 -14.41
CA ALA A 195 8.37 -0.55 -13.04
C ALA A 195 9.45 -0.96 -12.01
N ILE A 196 10.29 -1.95 -12.34
CA ILE A 196 11.44 -2.37 -11.51
C ILE A 196 12.51 -1.27 -11.45
N ALA A 197 12.73 -0.55 -12.55
CA ALA A 197 13.75 0.50 -12.65
C ALA A 197 13.32 1.84 -12.06
N LEU A 198 12.01 2.09 -11.91
CA LEU A 198 11.49 3.34 -11.37
C LEU A 198 11.79 3.46 -9.87
N MET A 199 12.31 4.62 -9.49
CA MET A 199 12.37 4.99 -8.07
C MET A 199 10.95 5.22 -7.56
N PRO A 200 10.57 4.64 -6.40
CA PRO A 200 9.27 4.87 -5.82
C PRO A 200 9.04 6.35 -5.53
N THR A 201 7.89 6.86 -5.94
CA THR A 201 7.43 8.22 -5.64
C THR A 201 6.16 8.16 -4.81
N ASP A 202 5.88 9.20 -4.02
CA ASP A 202 4.65 9.26 -3.20
C ASP A 202 3.37 9.50 -4.04
N GLY A 203 3.47 9.45 -5.36
CA GLY A 203 2.34 9.66 -6.29
C GLY A 203 1.60 11.01 -6.14
N ASN A 204 1.94 11.78 -5.12
CA ASN A 204 1.31 13.06 -4.77
C ASN A 204 2.23 14.26 -4.98
N GLY A 205 3.50 14.03 -5.34
CA GLY A 205 4.47 15.07 -5.65
C GLY A 205 4.96 15.86 -4.42
N VAL A 206 4.91 15.27 -3.23
CA VAL A 206 5.22 15.97 -1.98
C VAL A 206 6.72 16.09 -1.74
N LYS A 207 7.54 15.11 -2.20
CA LYS A 207 9.01 15.19 -2.10
C LYS A 207 9.73 14.32 -3.13
N GLU A 208 10.91 14.76 -3.58
CA GLU A 208 11.88 13.89 -4.26
C GLU A 208 12.31 12.75 -3.32
N GLY A 209 12.35 11.51 -3.82
CA GLY A 209 12.74 10.33 -3.08
C GLY A 209 11.61 9.57 -2.39
N GLY A 210 10.35 10.00 -2.59
CA GLY A 210 9.16 9.26 -2.12
C GLY A 210 9.03 9.17 -0.61
N ASP A 211 8.27 8.17 -0.18
CA ASP A 211 7.92 7.97 1.23
C ASP A 211 9.12 7.64 2.11
N LEU A 212 10.10 6.92 1.58
CA LEU A 212 11.31 6.57 2.33
C LEU A 212 12.14 7.79 2.72
N ALA A 213 12.28 8.78 1.82
CA ALA A 213 13.06 9.98 2.10
C ALA A 213 12.52 10.80 3.29
N GLN A 214 11.25 10.60 3.63
CA GLN A 214 10.62 11.28 4.75
C GLN A 214 10.96 10.64 6.12
N ILE A 215 11.20 9.32 6.15
CA ILE A 215 11.34 8.55 7.38
C ILE A 215 12.76 8.04 7.55
N ALA A 216 13.37 7.55 6.48
CA ALA A 216 14.67 6.89 6.48
C ALA A 216 15.52 7.37 5.29
N PRO A 217 16.00 8.64 5.31
CA PRO A 217 16.80 9.20 4.23
C PRO A 217 18.04 8.33 3.94
N GLY A 218 18.26 8.02 2.65
CA GLY A 218 19.41 7.22 2.22
C GLY A 218 19.30 5.71 2.50
N LYS A 219 18.15 5.23 2.97
CA LYS A 219 17.88 3.81 3.20
C LYS A 219 17.07 3.22 2.04
N THR A 220 17.16 1.91 1.91
CA THR A 220 16.38 1.11 0.95
C THR A 220 15.11 0.55 1.60
N TYR A 221 14.19 0.01 0.79
CA TYR A 221 13.05 -0.74 1.32
C TYR A 221 13.49 -2.01 2.06
N ASP A 222 14.58 -2.67 1.64
CA ASP A 222 15.13 -3.81 2.39
C ASP A 222 15.51 -3.42 3.83
N ASP A 223 16.14 -2.24 4.02
CA ASP A 223 16.53 -1.74 5.34
C ASP A 223 15.30 -1.45 6.22
N VAL A 224 14.29 -0.80 5.64
CA VAL A 224 13.07 -0.43 6.36
C VAL A 224 12.21 -1.66 6.68
N ASP A 225 12.09 -2.58 5.73
CA ASP A 225 11.35 -3.82 5.90
C ASP A 225 11.99 -4.72 6.98
N GLU A 226 13.32 -4.77 7.06
CA GLU A 226 14.02 -5.47 8.14
C GLU A 226 13.67 -4.93 9.53
N ILE A 227 13.62 -3.60 9.67
CA ILE A 227 13.23 -2.95 10.93
C ILE A 227 11.77 -3.24 11.27
N LEU A 228 10.88 -3.08 10.30
CA LEU A 228 9.44 -3.33 10.49
C LEU A 228 9.16 -4.80 10.81
N TYR A 229 9.84 -5.71 10.14
CA TYR A 229 9.70 -7.15 10.37
C TYR A 229 10.03 -7.52 11.80
N ALA A 230 11.16 -7.00 12.31
CA ALA A 230 11.54 -7.22 13.70
C ALA A 230 10.53 -6.62 14.70
N TRP A 231 9.88 -5.52 14.33
CA TRP A 231 8.91 -4.83 15.17
C TRP A 231 7.52 -5.47 15.20
N VAL A 232 7.00 -5.84 14.02
CA VAL A 232 5.60 -6.22 13.86
C VAL A 232 5.23 -7.48 14.62
N GLY A 233 6.09 -8.50 14.60
CA GLY A 233 5.86 -9.81 15.24
C GLY A 233 6.01 -9.82 16.76
N LEU A 234 6.40 -8.71 17.40
CA LEU A 234 6.63 -8.68 18.84
C LEU A 234 5.35 -8.66 19.67
N ASP A 235 5.40 -9.35 20.82
CA ASP A 235 4.39 -9.21 21.87
C ASP A 235 4.27 -7.73 22.32
N PRO A 236 3.05 -7.22 22.59
CA PRO A 236 2.85 -5.84 23.03
C PRO A 236 3.70 -5.42 24.23
N ARG A 237 3.92 -6.33 25.20
CA ARG A 237 4.74 -6.05 26.40
C ARG A 237 6.22 -5.88 26.03
N ILE A 238 6.70 -6.63 25.04
CA ILE A 238 8.06 -6.48 24.53
C ILE A 238 8.18 -5.16 23.77
N LYS A 239 7.18 -4.78 22.98
CA LYS A 239 7.14 -3.48 22.30
C LYS A 239 7.24 -2.32 23.30
N GLU A 240 6.47 -2.38 24.37
CA GLU A 240 6.53 -1.38 25.44
C GLU A 240 7.91 -1.32 26.07
N HIS A 241 8.51 -2.47 26.37
CA HIS A 241 9.87 -2.55 26.92
C HIS A 241 10.92 -1.97 25.97
N VAL A 242 10.85 -2.27 24.67
CA VAL A 242 11.77 -1.74 23.65
C VAL A 242 11.69 -0.20 23.58
N LEU A 243 10.47 0.35 23.59
CA LEU A 243 10.27 1.80 23.56
C LEU A 243 10.80 2.50 24.82
N HIS A 244 10.59 1.91 26.01
CA HIS A 244 11.09 2.46 27.28
C HIS A 244 12.62 2.41 27.42
N ASN A 245 13.27 1.44 26.78
CA ASN A 245 14.72 1.26 26.84
C ASN A 245 15.44 1.82 25.60
N TYR A 246 14.80 2.74 24.88
CA TYR A 246 15.41 3.43 23.73
C TYR A 246 16.05 2.46 22.73
N PHE A 247 15.37 1.35 22.43
CA PHE A 247 15.83 0.30 21.52
C PHE A 247 17.14 -0.41 21.90
N ASP A 248 17.65 -0.21 23.08
CA ASP A 248 18.83 -0.96 23.60
C ASP A 248 18.41 -2.32 24.17
N TYR A 249 17.73 -3.12 23.36
CA TYR A 249 17.21 -4.43 23.75
C TYR A 249 17.22 -5.42 22.58
N GLY A 250 17.80 -6.59 22.81
CA GLY A 250 17.74 -7.72 21.86
C GLY A 250 18.16 -7.36 20.45
N VAL A 251 17.35 -7.72 19.46
CA VAL A 251 17.60 -7.49 18.04
C VAL A 251 17.69 -6.00 17.68
N PHE A 252 17.03 -5.12 18.42
CA PHE A 252 17.01 -3.67 18.11
C PHE A 252 18.33 -3.00 18.35
N LYS A 253 19.12 -3.47 19.29
CA LYS A 253 20.50 -3.00 19.46
C LYS A 253 21.32 -3.23 18.19
N GLY A 254 21.29 -4.43 17.63
CA GLY A 254 21.93 -4.75 16.35
C GLY A 254 21.39 -3.94 15.17
N LEU A 255 20.07 -3.70 15.12
CA LEU A 255 19.47 -2.85 14.09
C LEU A 255 19.92 -1.38 14.23
N CYS A 256 20.05 -0.86 15.46
CA CYS A 256 20.56 0.48 15.69
C CYS A 256 22.05 0.60 15.29
N GLU A 257 22.86 -0.42 15.55
CA GLU A 257 24.26 -0.47 15.11
C GLU A 257 24.36 -0.52 13.56
N LYS A 258 23.45 -1.24 12.89
CA LYS A 258 23.45 -1.42 11.44
C LYS A 258 22.86 -0.21 10.68
N HIS A 259 21.73 0.30 11.14
CA HIS A 259 20.94 1.30 10.40
C HIS A 259 21.02 2.71 10.99
N GLY A 260 21.52 2.85 12.21
CA GLY A 260 21.50 4.07 13.02
C GLY A 260 20.24 4.17 13.87
N TYR A 261 20.43 4.65 15.10
CA TYR A 261 19.34 4.81 16.09
C TYR A 261 18.18 5.64 15.54
N GLU A 262 18.47 6.81 14.96
CA GLU A 262 17.46 7.74 14.42
C GLU A 262 16.59 7.09 13.33
N THR A 263 17.19 6.25 12.48
CA THR A 263 16.46 5.52 11.45
C THR A 263 15.51 4.49 12.06
N VAL A 264 16.00 3.68 12.99
CA VAL A 264 15.21 2.64 13.67
C VAL A 264 14.05 3.29 14.43
N GLU A 265 14.34 4.35 15.19
CA GLU A 265 13.32 5.11 15.92
C GLU A 265 12.27 5.69 14.96
N ALA A 266 12.69 6.37 13.89
CA ALA A 266 11.77 7.00 12.94
C ALA A 266 10.81 6.00 12.29
N VAL A 267 11.32 4.85 11.85
CA VAL A 267 10.53 3.79 11.23
C VAL A 267 9.51 3.21 12.23
N ILE A 268 9.97 2.86 13.44
CA ILE A 268 9.11 2.26 14.46
C ILE A 268 8.06 3.27 14.94
N MET A 269 8.46 4.50 15.24
CA MET A 269 7.54 5.54 15.70
C MET A 269 6.54 5.93 14.61
N ARG A 270 6.92 5.89 13.35
CA ARG A 270 5.96 6.05 12.24
C ARG A 270 4.92 4.95 12.24
N SER A 271 5.34 3.69 12.41
CA SER A 271 4.43 2.55 12.52
C SER A 271 3.48 2.69 13.72
N VAL A 272 3.99 3.07 14.89
CA VAL A 272 3.17 3.29 16.10
C VAL A 272 2.14 4.40 15.87
N ARG A 273 2.57 5.57 15.38
CA ARG A 273 1.69 6.72 15.15
C ARG A 273 0.61 6.47 14.10
N SER A 274 0.86 5.57 13.16
CA SER A 274 -0.10 5.21 12.10
C SER A 274 -1.02 4.05 12.48
N GLU A 275 -0.93 3.51 13.69
CA GLU A 275 -1.73 2.35 14.11
C GLU A 275 -3.23 2.55 13.95
N PHE A 276 -3.73 3.76 14.21
CA PHE A 276 -5.15 4.09 14.05
C PHE A 276 -5.67 3.84 12.61
N LYS A 277 -4.82 3.97 11.60
CA LYS A 277 -5.18 3.70 10.20
C LYS A 277 -5.42 2.21 9.94
N ARG A 278 -4.69 1.32 10.63
CA ARG A 278 -4.82 -0.14 10.49
C ARG A 278 -6.06 -0.72 11.14
N LYS A 279 -6.76 0.07 11.94
CA LYS A 279 -8.08 -0.27 12.49
C LYS A 279 -9.15 0.10 11.46
N GLN A 280 -9.34 -0.74 10.46
CA GLN A 280 -10.15 -0.51 9.23
C GLN A 280 -11.63 -0.17 9.44
N ARG A 281 -12.15 -0.27 10.66
CA ARG A 281 -13.53 0.13 10.97
C ARG A 281 -13.51 1.34 11.86
N PRO A 282 -14.53 2.22 11.77
CA PRO A 282 -14.71 3.26 12.77
C PRO A 282 -14.62 2.64 14.15
N PHE A 283 -13.89 3.28 15.06
CA PHE A 283 -13.88 2.84 16.46
C PHE A 283 -15.29 2.95 17.01
N ILE A 284 -15.84 1.84 17.45
CA ILE A 284 -17.18 1.77 18.03
C ILE A 284 -17.02 1.71 19.53
N ILE A 285 -17.60 2.68 20.23
CA ILE A 285 -17.70 2.65 21.70
C ILE A 285 -18.69 1.55 22.07
N ASP A 286 -18.22 0.52 22.75
CA ASP A 286 -19.07 -0.56 23.24
C ASP A 286 -19.86 -0.08 24.47
N VAL A 287 -21.03 0.48 24.20
CA VAL A 287 -21.93 1.00 25.23
C VAL A 287 -22.38 -0.09 26.20
N TYR A 288 -22.61 -1.31 25.70
CA TYR A 288 -23.06 -2.42 26.54
C TYR A 288 -21.96 -2.87 27.50
N ARG A 289 -20.72 -2.94 27.05
CA ARG A 289 -19.57 -3.27 27.89
C ARG A 289 -19.34 -2.21 28.99
N GLY A 290 -19.47 -0.94 28.66
CA GLY A 290 -19.40 0.16 29.62
C GLY A 290 -20.50 0.08 30.70
N LEU A 291 -21.73 -0.12 30.29
CA LEU A 291 -22.89 -0.22 31.22
C LEU A 291 -22.85 -1.45 32.13
N ILE A 292 -22.33 -2.58 31.62
CA ILE A 292 -22.20 -3.81 32.43
C ILE A 292 -21.07 -3.68 33.45
N CYS A 293 -19.96 -3.01 33.11
CA CYS A 293 -18.86 -2.77 34.06
C CYS A 293 -19.26 -1.88 35.22
N GLU A 294 -20.21 -0.93 35.06
CA GLU A 294 -20.67 -0.09 36.13
C GLU A 294 -21.62 -0.81 37.13
N LYS A 295 -22.34 -1.84 36.67
CA LYS A 295 -23.34 -2.51 37.47
C LYS A 295 -22.83 -3.59 38.40
N ASP A 296 -21.80 -4.37 38.01
CA ASP A 296 -21.41 -5.59 38.73
C ASP A 296 -19.91 -5.74 39.01
N GLY A 297 -19.07 -4.81 38.58
CA GLY A 297 -17.61 -4.89 38.77
C GLY A 297 -16.97 -6.14 38.15
N LYS A 298 -17.69 -6.87 37.30
CA LYS A 298 -17.21 -8.07 36.59
C LYS A 298 -17.18 -7.82 35.10
N ILE A 299 -15.98 -7.91 34.54
CA ILE A 299 -15.77 -8.02 33.11
C ILE A 299 -16.29 -9.39 32.68
N LEU A 300 -17.44 -9.43 32.02
CA LEU A 300 -17.84 -10.60 31.27
C LEU A 300 -17.00 -10.63 30.00
N GLY A 301 -16.09 -11.61 29.91
CA GLY A 301 -15.13 -11.87 28.83
C GLY A 301 -15.77 -12.20 27.48
#